data_171c7765b990f4b0a2fa55306dfc3d59
#
_entry.id   171c7765b990f4b0a2fa55306dfc3d59
#
_cell.length_a   1.000
_cell.length_b   1.000
_cell.length_c   1.000
_cell.angle_alpha   90.00
_cell.angle_beta   90.00
_cell.angle_gamma   90.00
#
_symmetry.space_group_name_H-M   'P 1'
#
loop_
_entity.id
_entity.type
_entity.pdbx_description
1 polymer ?
#
loop_
_entity_poly.entity_id
_entity_poly.type
_entity_poly.pdbx_seq_one_letter_code
_entity_poly.pdbx_strand_id
1 'polypeptide(L)'
;VGDDFIKQNNLTKGTMKLIFDENEFKKLLSNLKIEKTISGGSVANSIVGLSQLKNKVGFIGKISDDNLGDKYEEGLKKENVEYFYTKKKEELPTGTCLILITPDSERTMCTFLGTAGKINENDVNPDVIKNSEIIFLEGYLWDEGEPKKAFDKAIINAKKVAMSLSDQFCV
;
A
#
# COMPACT_ATOMS: atom_id res chain seq x y z
N VAL A 1 -15.50 13.51 -9.03
CA VAL A 1 -15.08 13.95 -10.38
C VAL A 1 -16.12 13.58 -11.41
N GLY A 2 -16.19 14.31 -12.54
CA GLY A 2 -17.06 13.96 -13.68
C GLY A 2 -16.41 12.93 -14.61
N ASP A 3 -17.22 12.27 -15.45
CA ASP A 3 -16.72 11.32 -16.47
C ASP A 3 -15.74 11.96 -17.45
N ASP A 4 -15.90 13.26 -17.74
CA ASP A 4 -14.98 13.99 -18.62
C ASP A 4 -13.56 14.06 -18.03
N PHE A 5 -13.43 14.20 -16.71
CA PHE A 5 -12.12 14.17 -16.05
C PHE A 5 -11.43 12.82 -16.25
N ILE A 6 -12.17 11.72 -16.12
CA ILE A 6 -11.67 10.35 -16.35
C ILE A 6 -11.13 10.22 -17.78
N LYS A 7 -11.91 10.65 -18.78
CA LYS A 7 -11.54 10.58 -20.21
C LYS A 7 -10.33 11.46 -20.54
N GLN A 8 -10.32 12.72 -20.07
CA GLN A 8 -9.23 13.68 -20.35
C GLN A 8 -7.87 13.24 -19.78
N ASN A 9 -7.88 12.42 -18.72
CA ASN A 9 -6.67 11.89 -18.11
C ASN A 9 -6.33 10.46 -18.58
N ASN A 10 -6.97 9.97 -19.65
CA ASN A 10 -6.74 8.63 -20.20
C ASN A 10 -6.86 7.51 -19.15
N LEU A 11 -7.89 7.62 -18.30
CA LEU A 11 -8.20 6.64 -17.28
C LEU A 11 -9.35 5.75 -17.75
N THR A 12 -9.33 4.50 -17.34
CA THR A 12 -10.45 3.57 -17.53
C THR A 12 -11.30 3.57 -16.27
N LYS A 13 -12.55 4.00 -16.38
CA LYS A 13 -13.50 4.07 -15.25
C LYS A 13 -13.67 2.73 -14.57
N GLY A 14 -13.73 2.73 -13.26
CA GLY A 14 -13.93 1.51 -12.45
C GLY A 14 -12.71 0.61 -12.32
N THR A 15 -11.54 1.03 -12.83
CA THR A 15 -10.31 0.23 -12.77
C THR A 15 -9.22 0.88 -11.92
N MET A 16 -8.14 0.16 -11.71
CA MET A 16 -6.92 0.68 -11.10
C MET A 16 -5.83 0.88 -12.15
N LYS A 17 -5.20 2.06 -12.14
CA LYS A 17 -4.02 2.39 -12.95
C LYS A 17 -2.83 2.60 -12.03
N LEU A 18 -1.72 1.88 -12.29
CA LEU A 18 -0.42 2.18 -11.69
C LEU A 18 0.19 3.39 -12.42
N ILE A 19 0.67 4.34 -11.64
CA ILE A 19 1.40 5.51 -12.11
C ILE A 19 2.84 5.38 -11.62
N PHE A 20 3.78 5.34 -12.53
CA PHE A 20 5.20 5.15 -12.23
C PHE A 20 5.96 6.48 -12.13
N ASP A 21 5.47 7.52 -12.80
CA ASP A 21 6.09 8.85 -12.78
C ASP A 21 5.43 9.73 -11.71
N GLU A 22 6.24 10.18 -10.75
CA GLU A 22 5.81 11.08 -9.69
C GLU A 22 5.23 12.40 -10.24
N ASN A 23 5.78 12.92 -11.35
CA ASN A 23 5.29 14.17 -11.95
C ASN A 23 3.92 13.98 -12.60
N GLU A 24 3.66 12.82 -13.24
CA GLU A 24 2.33 12.46 -13.74
C GLU A 24 1.33 12.43 -12.58
N PHE A 25 1.69 11.79 -11.46
CA PHE A 25 0.83 11.72 -10.29
C PHE A 25 0.55 13.11 -9.68
N LYS A 26 1.59 13.95 -9.52
CA LYS A 26 1.46 15.32 -9.02
C LYS A 26 0.58 16.18 -9.92
N LYS A 27 0.72 16.04 -11.23
CA LYS A 27 -0.11 16.75 -12.21
C LYS A 27 -1.58 16.35 -12.10
N LEU A 28 -1.87 15.06 -11.95
CA LEU A 28 -3.23 14.57 -11.73
C LEU A 28 -3.82 15.16 -10.43
N LEU A 29 -3.04 15.09 -9.34
CA LEU A 29 -3.44 15.57 -8.02
C LEU A 29 -3.70 17.09 -8.00
N SER A 30 -2.89 17.89 -8.70
CA SER A 30 -3.00 19.37 -8.71
C SER A 30 -4.31 19.88 -9.29
N ASN A 31 -5.02 19.08 -10.08
CA ASN A 31 -6.31 19.42 -10.67
C ASN A 31 -7.51 19.02 -9.82
N LEU A 32 -7.27 18.55 -8.59
CA LEU A 32 -8.29 17.99 -7.73
C LEU A 32 -8.32 18.65 -6.37
N LYS A 33 -9.51 18.77 -5.82
CA LYS A 33 -9.72 19.06 -4.39
C LYS A 33 -9.85 17.73 -3.65
N ILE A 34 -8.91 17.47 -2.74
CA ILE A 34 -8.96 16.27 -1.91
C ILE A 34 -9.98 16.48 -0.80
N GLU A 35 -10.98 15.63 -0.75
CA GLU A 35 -12.03 15.67 0.26
C GLU A 35 -11.62 14.93 1.54
N LYS A 36 -10.90 13.80 1.40
CA LYS A 36 -10.50 12.97 2.52
C LYS A 36 -9.17 12.26 2.26
N THR A 37 -8.33 12.19 3.29
CA THR A 37 -7.11 11.39 3.30
C THR A 37 -7.18 10.42 4.47
N ILE A 38 -7.02 9.13 4.18
CA ILE A 38 -7.07 8.04 5.18
C ILE A 38 -5.95 7.06 4.92
N SER A 39 -5.50 6.37 5.96
CA SER A 39 -4.63 5.20 5.82
C SER A 39 -5.38 4.11 5.07
N GLY A 40 -4.70 3.42 4.17
CA GLY A 40 -5.28 2.38 3.34
C GLY A 40 -4.22 1.39 2.89
N GLY A 41 -4.53 0.68 1.82
CA GLY A 41 -3.75 -0.45 1.31
C GLY A 41 -4.46 -1.76 1.61
N SER A 42 -4.43 -2.70 0.66
CA SER A 42 -5.21 -3.94 0.73
C SER A 42 -4.81 -4.81 1.91
N VAL A 43 -3.50 -5.07 2.10
CA VAL A 43 -2.99 -5.78 3.28
C VAL A 43 -3.34 -5.04 4.56
N ALA A 44 -3.08 -3.72 4.61
CA ALA A 44 -3.34 -2.94 5.82
C ALA A 44 -4.82 -2.97 6.21
N ASN A 45 -5.73 -2.88 5.25
CA ASN A 45 -7.17 -3.00 5.52
C ASN A 45 -7.54 -4.37 6.09
N SER A 46 -6.95 -5.45 5.57
CA SER A 46 -7.15 -6.81 6.07
C SER A 46 -6.63 -6.95 7.51
N ILE A 47 -5.45 -6.41 7.80
CA ILE A 47 -4.84 -6.44 9.13
C ILE A 47 -5.62 -5.58 10.12
N VAL A 48 -6.12 -4.41 9.72
CA VAL A 48 -7.01 -3.59 10.54
C VAL A 48 -8.29 -4.35 10.88
N GLY A 49 -8.92 -5.02 9.91
CA GLY A 49 -10.08 -5.87 10.16
C GLY A 49 -9.81 -6.98 11.18
N LEU A 50 -8.64 -7.64 11.09
CA LEU A 50 -8.23 -8.65 12.06
C LEU A 50 -7.99 -8.05 13.46
N SER A 51 -7.42 -6.83 13.54
CA SER A 51 -7.25 -6.12 14.81
C SER A 51 -8.60 -5.79 15.46
N GLN A 52 -9.57 -5.33 14.68
CA GLN A 52 -10.94 -5.06 15.17
C GLN A 52 -11.62 -6.33 15.68
N LEU A 53 -11.28 -7.51 15.14
CA LEU A 53 -11.68 -8.82 15.64
C LEU A 53 -10.84 -9.30 16.85
N LYS A 54 -10.06 -8.39 17.47
CA LYS A 54 -9.25 -8.64 18.68
C LYS A 54 -8.06 -9.60 18.47
N ASN A 55 -7.60 -9.77 17.26
CA ASN A 55 -6.34 -10.46 17.01
C ASN A 55 -5.15 -9.55 17.27
N LYS A 56 -4.04 -10.12 17.72
CA LYS A 56 -2.75 -9.43 17.77
C LYS A 56 -2.16 -9.44 16.36
N VAL A 57 -1.95 -8.28 15.80
CA VAL A 57 -1.54 -8.11 14.41
C VAL A 57 -0.40 -7.11 14.28
N GLY A 58 0.38 -7.26 13.21
CA GLY A 58 1.42 -6.34 12.84
C GLY A 58 1.51 -6.14 11.33
N PHE A 59 2.14 -5.07 10.92
CA PHE A 59 2.31 -4.71 9.52
C PHE A 59 3.77 -4.36 9.23
N ILE A 60 4.31 -4.95 8.18
CA ILE A 60 5.60 -4.61 7.61
C ILE A 60 5.35 -3.91 6.29
N GLY A 61 5.82 -2.68 6.15
CA GLY A 61 5.69 -1.89 4.94
C GLY A 61 6.63 -0.71 4.99
N LYS A 62 6.84 -0.04 3.88
CA LYS A 62 7.82 1.05 3.75
C LYS A 62 7.11 2.37 3.49
N ILE A 63 7.38 3.37 4.33
CA ILE A 63 6.89 4.75 4.22
C ILE A 63 8.06 5.72 4.31
N SER A 64 7.88 6.93 3.78
CA SER A 64 8.85 8.01 3.92
C SER A 64 8.56 8.86 5.16
N ASP A 65 9.55 9.59 5.62
CA ASP A 65 9.40 10.62 6.65
C ASP A 65 8.78 11.88 6.02
N ASP A 66 7.47 11.80 5.79
CA ASP A 66 6.63 12.85 5.23
C ASP A 66 5.23 12.85 5.88
N ASN A 67 4.44 13.89 5.60
CA ASN A 67 3.10 14.06 6.18
C ASN A 67 2.15 12.87 5.93
N LEU A 68 2.29 12.16 4.82
CA LEU A 68 1.46 10.99 4.53
C LEU A 68 1.94 9.77 5.29
N GLY A 69 3.26 9.62 5.46
CA GLY A 69 3.87 8.61 6.31
C GLY A 69 3.44 8.77 7.78
N ASP A 70 3.44 10.00 8.31
CA ASP A 70 2.94 10.29 9.66
C ASP A 70 1.48 9.85 9.83
N LYS A 71 0.62 10.29 8.91
CA LYS A 71 -0.80 9.93 8.94
C LYS A 71 -1.03 8.42 8.81
N TYR A 72 -0.22 7.74 8.00
CA TYR A 72 -0.30 6.30 7.82
C TYR A 72 0.02 5.56 9.12
N GLU A 73 1.14 5.89 9.73
CA GLU A 73 1.59 5.30 11.00
C GLU A 73 0.58 5.56 12.14
N GLU A 74 0.10 6.81 12.28
CA GLU A 74 -0.94 7.16 13.24
C GLU A 74 -2.24 6.38 12.99
N GLY A 75 -2.62 6.19 11.73
CA GLY A 75 -3.81 5.44 11.35
C GLY A 75 -3.72 3.98 11.80
N LEU A 76 -2.61 3.30 11.54
CA LEU A 76 -2.38 1.93 11.99
C LEU A 76 -2.36 1.83 13.52
N LYS A 77 -1.70 2.77 14.18
CA LYS A 77 -1.62 2.82 15.64
C LYS A 77 -3.00 2.98 16.31
N LYS A 78 -3.88 3.82 15.75
CA LYS A 78 -5.26 3.98 16.22
C LYS A 78 -6.07 2.68 16.16
N GLU A 79 -5.77 1.84 15.18
CA GLU A 79 -6.40 0.53 14.98
C GLU A 79 -5.67 -0.60 15.72
N ASN A 80 -4.75 -0.28 16.64
CA ASN A 80 -3.94 -1.25 17.40
C ASN A 80 -3.15 -2.22 16.52
N VAL A 81 -2.70 -1.78 15.36
CA VAL A 81 -1.78 -2.51 14.49
C VAL A 81 -0.35 -2.11 14.83
N GLU A 82 0.49 -3.08 15.16
CA GLU A 82 1.92 -2.86 15.38
C GLU A 82 2.62 -2.65 14.04
N TYR A 83 3.40 -1.58 13.90
CA TYR A 83 4.10 -1.23 12.66
C TYR A 83 5.60 -1.49 12.80
N PHE A 84 6.15 -2.34 11.92
CA PHE A 84 7.53 -2.79 11.96
C PHE A 84 8.38 -2.16 10.84
N TYR A 85 8.56 -0.89 10.89
CA TYR A 85 9.45 -0.14 10.01
C TYR A 85 9.88 1.16 10.70
N THR A 86 11.17 1.45 10.67
CA THR A 86 11.66 2.74 11.19
C THR A 86 11.61 3.77 10.07
N LYS A 87 10.71 4.72 10.23
CA LYS A 87 10.52 5.81 9.28
C LYS A 87 11.80 6.65 9.13
N LYS A 88 12.17 6.93 7.91
CA LYS A 88 13.32 7.76 7.53
C LYS A 88 12.99 8.52 6.25
N LYS A 89 13.79 9.55 5.96
CA LYS A 89 13.69 10.26 4.68
C LYS A 89 14.11 9.31 3.55
N GLU A 90 13.17 8.98 2.69
CA GLU A 90 13.38 8.14 1.51
C GLU A 90 13.53 9.01 0.25
N GLU A 91 14.02 8.42 -0.82
CA GLU A 91 14.14 9.09 -2.12
C GLU A 91 12.77 9.45 -2.72
N LEU A 92 11.80 8.54 -2.56
CA LEU A 92 10.43 8.72 -3.02
C LEU A 92 9.49 9.04 -1.85
N PRO A 93 8.39 9.76 -2.09
CA PRO A 93 7.38 9.99 -1.07
C PRO A 93 6.64 8.69 -0.69
N THR A 94 5.89 8.77 0.41
CA THR A 94 4.99 7.70 0.83
C THR A 94 4.01 7.34 -0.27
N GLY A 95 3.79 6.05 -0.48
CA GLY A 95 2.87 5.53 -1.49
C GLY A 95 1.45 6.05 -1.29
N THR A 96 0.79 6.38 -2.39
CA THR A 96 -0.52 7.03 -2.36
C THR A 96 -1.43 6.44 -3.44
N CYS A 97 -2.68 6.17 -3.08
CA CYS A 97 -3.73 5.83 -4.02
C CYS A 97 -4.76 6.97 -4.06
N LEU A 98 -4.90 7.61 -5.21
CA LEU A 98 -5.93 8.59 -5.47
C LEU A 98 -7.19 7.86 -5.93
N ILE A 99 -8.28 8.00 -5.18
CA ILE A 99 -9.56 7.39 -5.49
C ILE A 99 -10.48 8.45 -6.05
N LEU A 100 -10.82 8.32 -7.33
CA LEU A 100 -11.73 9.19 -8.07
C LEU A 100 -13.12 8.57 -8.04
N ILE A 101 -14.09 9.27 -7.47
CA ILE A 101 -15.48 8.82 -7.41
C ILE A 101 -16.29 9.63 -8.42
N THR A 102 -16.97 8.94 -9.34
CA THR A 102 -17.87 9.53 -10.32
C THR A 102 -19.31 9.57 -9.80
N PRO A 103 -20.23 10.38 -10.40
CA PRO A 103 -21.61 10.56 -9.90
C PRO A 103 -22.43 9.28 -9.80
N ASP A 104 -22.09 8.24 -10.57
CA ASP A 104 -22.68 6.90 -10.50
C ASP A 104 -22.05 5.99 -9.43
N SER A 105 -21.21 6.58 -8.55
CA SER A 105 -20.51 5.89 -7.46
C SER A 105 -19.40 4.92 -7.89
N GLU A 106 -19.00 4.89 -9.17
CA GLU A 106 -17.85 4.13 -9.61
C GLU A 106 -16.55 4.73 -9.07
N ARG A 107 -15.62 3.84 -8.68
CA ARG A 107 -14.31 4.19 -8.15
C ARG A 107 -13.22 3.88 -9.17
N THR A 108 -12.52 4.90 -9.62
CA THR A 108 -11.32 4.76 -10.43
C THR A 108 -10.10 5.07 -9.57
N MET A 109 -9.15 4.17 -9.52
CA MET A 109 -7.98 4.26 -8.66
C MET A 109 -6.73 4.59 -9.47
N CYS A 110 -5.96 5.57 -9.00
CA CYS A 110 -4.66 5.93 -9.56
C CYS A 110 -3.63 5.77 -8.44
N THR A 111 -2.80 4.74 -8.55
CA THR A 111 -1.86 4.33 -7.50
C THR A 111 -0.44 4.68 -7.90
N PHE A 112 0.21 5.50 -7.08
CA PHE A 112 1.64 5.74 -7.09
C PHE A 112 2.25 5.01 -5.89
N LEU A 113 3.03 3.96 -6.13
CA LEU A 113 3.57 3.14 -5.05
C LEU A 113 4.62 3.87 -4.21
N GLY A 114 5.30 4.86 -4.80
CA GLY A 114 6.32 5.62 -4.09
C GLY A 114 7.33 4.71 -3.41
N THR A 115 7.67 5.05 -2.18
CA THR A 115 8.65 4.30 -1.39
C THR A 115 8.16 2.89 -1.02
N ALA A 116 6.84 2.64 -0.96
CA ALA A 116 6.32 1.29 -0.68
C ALA A 116 6.76 0.26 -1.72
N GLY A 117 6.85 0.66 -3.01
CA GLY A 117 7.38 -0.17 -4.09
C GLY A 117 8.90 -0.42 -4.03
N LYS A 118 9.60 0.18 -3.07
CA LYS A 118 11.05 0.01 -2.84
C LYS A 118 11.37 -0.80 -1.60
N ILE A 119 10.40 -1.55 -1.08
CA ILE A 119 10.65 -2.50 0.01
C ILE A 119 11.69 -3.51 -0.43
N ASN A 120 12.60 -3.88 0.48
CA ASN A 120 13.67 -4.82 0.21
C ASN A 120 13.92 -5.75 1.40
N GLU A 121 14.83 -6.69 1.25
CA GLU A 121 15.12 -7.68 2.29
C GLU A 121 15.57 -7.08 3.63
N ASN A 122 16.21 -5.89 3.63
CA ASN A 122 16.68 -5.25 4.86
C ASN A 122 15.51 -4.63 5.66
N ASP A 123 14.38 -4.37 5.02
CA ASP A 123 13.18 -3.86 5.66
C ASP A 123 12.41 -4.99 6.40
N VAL A 124 12.77 -6.26 6.17
CA VAL A 124 12.13 -7.43 6.79
C VAL A 124 12.97 -7.93 7.96
N ASN A 125 12.44 -7.76 9.17
CA ASN A 125 13.06 -8.30 10.39
C ASN A 125 12.67 -9.77 10.57
N PRO A 126 13.63 -10.73 10.50
CA PRO A 126 13.34 -12.15 10.64
C PRO A 126 12.73 -12.53 11.99
N ASP A 127 13.06 -11.81 13.07
CA ASP A 127 12.56 -12.14 14.39
C ASP A 127 11.07 -11.81 14.53
N VAL A 128 10.61 -10.74 13.89
CA VAL A 128 9.17 -10.42 13.79
C VAL A 128 8.44 -11.55 13.06
N ILE A 129 9.01 -12.01 11.94
CA ILE A 129 8.43 -13.10 11.14
C ILE A 129 8.36 -14.41 11.94
N LYS A 130 9.45 -14.83 12.56
CA LYS A 130 9.52 -16.06 13.37
C LYS A 130 8.56 -16.07 14.56
N ASN A 131 8.31 -14.90 15.15
CA ASN A 131 7.40 -14.74 16.27
C ASN A 131 5.93 -14.64 15.85
N SER A 132 5.64 -14.56 14.55
CA SER A 132 4.29 -14.54 14.00
C SER A 132 3.79 -15.96 13.70
N GLU A 133 2.49 -16.21 13.91
CA GLU A 133 1.89 -17.51 13.58
C GLU A 133 1.63 -17.66 12.07
N ILE A 134 1.24 -16.57 11.40
CA ILE A 134 0.95 -16.54 9.97
C ILE A 134 1.50 -15.25 9.42
N ILE A 135 2.17 -15.33 8.27
CA ILE A 135 2.51 -14.18 7.43
C ILE A 135 1.54 -14.12 6.27
N PHE A 136 0.94 -12.95 6.06
CA PHE A 136 0.05 -12.70 4.93
C PHE A 136 0.75 -11.81 3.90
N LEU A 137 0.84 -12.30 2.67
CA LEU A 137 1.48 -11.63 1.54
C LEU A 137 0.44 -11.27 0.48
N GLU A 138 0.69 -10.22 -0.28
CA GLU A 138 -0.12 -9.84 -1.45
C GLU A 138 0.69 -9.69 -2.71
N GLY A 139 0.12 -10.12 -3.84
CA GLY A 139 0.76 -10.19 -5.14
C GLY A 139 1.15 -8.85 -5.75
N TYR A 140 0.60 -7.73 -5.30
CA TYR A 140 0.87 -6.39 -5.85
C TYR A 140 2.36 -6.00 -5.90
N LEU A 141 3.19 -6.56 -5.03
CA LEU A 141 4.64 -6.32 -4.99
C LEU A 141 5.44 -7.59 -5.33
N TRP A 142 4.79 -8.61 -5.89
CA TRP A 142 5.44 -9.88 -6.28
C TRP A 142 6.16 -9.75 -7.63
N ASP A 143 6.81 -8.62 -7.88
CA ASP A 143 7.62 -8.40 -9.08
C ASP A 143 9.08 -8.80 -8.85
N GLU A 144 9.79 -9.11 -9.91
CA GLU A 144 11.24 -9.34 -9.85
C GLU A 144 11.97 -8.13 -9.26
N GLY A 145 13.07 -8.39 -8.56
CA GLY A 145 13.89 -7.37 -7.93
C GLY A 145 13.78 -7.32 -6.42
N GLU A 146 13.95 -6.15 -5.84
CA GLU A 146 14.06 -5.99 -4.38
C GLU A 146 12.80 -6.38 -3.60
N PRO A 147 11.57 -6.05 -4.04
CA PRO A 147 10.36 -6.50 -3.34
C PRO A 147 10.26 -8.03 -3.28
N LYS A 148 10.60 -8.73 -4.36
CA LYS A 148 10.61 -10.21 -4.39
C LYS A 148 11.56 -10.78 -3.35
N LYS A 149 12.76 -10.20 -3.18
CA LYS A 149 13.71 -10.64 -2.16
C LYS A 149 13.18 -10.46 -0.74
N ALA A 150 12.43 -9.36 -0.48
CA ALA A 150 11.75 -9.15 0.78
C ALA A 150 10.72 -10.25 1.07
N PHE A 151 9.92 -10.63 0.07
CA PHE A 151 8.97 -11.74 0.17
C PHE A 151 9.68 -13.08 0.42
N ASP A 152 10.73 -13.39 -0.34
CA ASP A 152 11.49 -14.63 -0.18
C ASP A 152 12.08 -14.74 1.23
N LYS A 153 12.63 -13.63 1.76
CA LYS A 153 13.11 -13.57 3.14
C LYS A 153 12.00 -13.81 4.16
N ALA A 154 10.81 -13.21 3.95
CA ALA A 154 9.66 -13.42 4.81
C ALA A 154 9.20 -14.90 4.78
N ILE A 155 9.08 -15.49 3.60
CA ILE A 155 8.65 -16.89 3.40
C ILE A 155 9.60 -17.87 4.10
N ILE A 156 10.91 -17.72 3.93
CA ILE A 156 11.92 -18.61 4.50
C ILE A 156 11.89 -18.60 6.05
N ASN A 157 11.51 -17.46 6.65
CA ASN A 157 11.47 -17.32 8.10
C ASN A 157 10.09 -17.58 8.72
N ALA A 158 9.05 -17.77 7.91
CA ALA A 158 7.67 -17.92 8.36
C ALA A 158 7.35 -19.34 8.85
N LYS A 159 6.52 -19.45 9.88
CA LYS A 159 5.90 -20.71 10.30
C LYS A 159 4.81 -21.16 9.31
N LYS A 160 3.97 -20.21 8.89
CA LYS A 160 2.90 -20.39 7.91
C LYS A 160 2.80 -19.16 7.03
N VAL A 161 2.52 -19.37 5.76
CA VAL A 161 2.33 -18.31 4.76
C VAL A 161 0.94 -18.42 4.17
N ALA A 162 0.23 -17.31 4.14
CA ALA A 162 -0.97 -17.10 3.34
C ALA A 162 -0.67 -16.03 2.29
N MET A 163 -1.23 -16.16 1.11
CA MET A 163 -1.02 -15.21 0.02
C MET A 163 -2.32 -14.94 -0.72
N SER A 164 -2.58 -13.67 -1.00
CA SER A 164 -3.56 -13.24 -1.99
C SER A 164 -2.86 -13.01 -3.32
N LEU A 165 -3.46 -13.47 -4.41
CA LEU A 165 -2.97 -13.16 -5.76
C LEU A 165 -3.30 -11.71 -6.17
N SER A 166 -4.10 -11.02 -5.36
CA SER A 166 -4.39 -9.58 -5.42
C SER A 166 -5.26 -9.17 -6.61
N ASP A 167 -4.69 -9.05 -7.79
CA ASP A 167 -5.38 -8.59 -8.99
C ASP A 167 -4.98 -9.46 -10.21
N GLN A 168 -5.80 -9.42 -11.25
CA GLN A 168 -5.56 -10.18 -12.50
C GLN A 168 -4.20 -9.86 -13.13
N PHE A 169 -3.73 -8.62 -13.02
CA PHE A 169 -2.43 -8.26 -13.60
C PHE A 169 -1.22 -8.76 -12.78
N CYS A 170 -1.44 -9.31 -11.58
CA CYS A 170 -0.39 -9.93 -10.76
C CYS A 170 -0.17 -11.41 -11.12
N VAL A 171 -1.00 -11.99 -11.97
CA VAL A 171 -1.02 -13.42 -12.34
C VAL A 171 -0.66 -13.61 -13.81
#